data_c7d2c7ab225167959ac4abe526a72753
#
_entry.id   c7d2c7ab225167959ac4abe526a72753
#
_cell.length_a   1.000
_cell.length_b   1.000
_cell.length_c   1.000
_cell.angle_alpha   90.00
_cell.angle_beta   90.00
_cell.angle_gamma   90.00
#
_symmetry.space_group_name_H-M   'P 1'
#
loop_
_entity.id
_entity.type
_entity.pdbx_description
1 polymer ?
#
loop_
_entity_poly.entity_id
_entity_poly.type
_entity_poly.pdbx_seq_one_letter_code
_entity_poly.pdbx_strand_id
1 'polypeptide(L)'
;LVIDIAGEASVQMTMQEMSTAVQYDLPIKIFILNNEWMGMVRQWQQLLHGERYSHSYSASLPDFVKLAEAYGCVGLRAERPDELDARIQE
;
A
#
# COMPACT_ATOMS: atom_id res chain seq x y z
N LEU A 1 1.41 -18.40 -6.91
CA LEU A 1 1.89 -17.17 -6.29
C LEU A 1 1.37 -15.98 -7.06
N VAL A 2 0.70 -15.09 -6.38
CA VAL A 2 0.20 -13.83 -6.95
C VAL A 2 0.80 -12.68 -6.15
N ILE A 3 1.34 -11.70 -6.85
CA ILE A 3 1.93 -10.50 -6.24
C ILE A 3 1.15 -9.28 -6.72
N ASP A 4 0.64 -8.51 -5.77
CA ASP A 4 -0.04 -7.25 -6.02
C ASP A 4 0.86 -6.09 -5.59
N ILE A 5 1.16 -5.20 -6.51
CA ILE A 5 1.94 -4.01 -6.22
C ILE A 5 0.97 -2.83 -6.19
N ALA A 6 0.79 -2.24 -5.02
CA ALA A 6 -0.23 -1.23 -4.79
C ALA A 6 0.34 0.01 -4.11
N GLY A 7 -0.29 1.15 -4.34
CA GLY A 7 -0.05 2.34 -3.54
C GLY A 7 -0.87 2.30 -2.25
N GLU A 8 -0.56 3.16 -1.30
CA GLU A 8 -1.24 3.20 -0.01
C GLU A 8 -2.71 3.60 -0.12
N ALA A 9 -3.05 4.44 -1.08
CA ALA A 9 -4.45 4.79 -1.34
C ALA A 9 -5.17 3.69 -2.11
N SER A 10 -4.49 3.07 -3.07
CA SER A 10 -5.07 2.01 -3.90
C SER A 10 -5.46 0.79 -3.08
N VAL A 11 -4.60 0.35 -2.17
CA VAL A 11 -4.88 -0.83 -1.35
C VAL A 11 -6.07 -0.60 -0.44
N GLN A 12 -6.30 0.63 0.02
CA GLN A 12 -7.43 0.95 0.88
C GLN A 12 -8.77 0.85 0.18
N MET A 13 -8.81 0.97 -1.14
CA MET A 13 -10.05 0.91 -1.91
C MET A 13 -10.66 -0.49 -1.92
N THR A 14 -9.83 -1.52 -1.80
CA THR A 14 -10.27 -2.91 -1.85
C THR A 14 -9.67 -3.75 -0.72
N MET A 15 -9.24 -3.14 0.37
CA MET A 15 -8.59 -3.85 1.49
C MET A 15 -9.46 -4.93 2.12
N GLN A 16 -10.78 -4.79 2.02
CA GLN A 16 -11.72 -5.78 2.56
C GLN A 16 -11.56 -7.15 1.91
N GLU A 17 -10.99 -7.23 0.70
CA GLU A 17 -10.75 -8.50 0.03
C GLU A 17 -9.64 -9.32 0.69
N MET A 18 -8.89 -8.72 1.63
CA MET A 18 -7.94 -9.48 2.44
C MET A 18 -8.65 -10.53 3.30
N SER A 19 -9.89 -10.27 3.71
CA SER A 19 -10.71 -11.27 4.40
C SER A 19 -10.95 -12.49 3.52
N THR A 20 -11.24 -12.28 2.25
CA THR A 20 -11.43 -13.36 1.28
C THR A 20 -10.15 -14.16 1.11
N ALA A 21 -9.02 -13.49 0.98
CA ALA A 21 -7.73 -14.15 0.81
C ALA A 21 -7.38 -15.02 2.02
N VAL A 22 -7.64 -14.54 3.22
CA VAL A 22 -7.38 -15.30 4.45
C VAL A 22 -8.35 -16.49 4.57
N GLN A 23 -9.62 -16.25 4.27
CA GLN A 23 -10.65 -17.30 4.39
C GLN A 23 -10.36 -18.51 3.51
N TYR A 24 -9.86 -18.26 2.30
CA TYR A 24 -9.58 -19.32 1.34
C TYR A 24 -8.09 -19.70 1.27
N ASP A 25 -7.29 -19.18 2.19
CA ASP A 25 -5.85 -19.47 2.29
C ASP A 25 -5.12 -19.25 0.96
N LEU A 26 -5.38 -18.12 0.32
CA LEU A 26 -4.81 -17.79 -0.97
C LEU A 26 -3.36 -17.28 -0.81
N PRO A 27 -2.41 -17.78 -1.61
CA PRO A 27 -0.99 -17.38 -1.49
C PRO A 27 -0.71 -16.05 -2.19
N ILE A 28 -1.31 -14.97 -1.70
CA ILE A 28 -1.17 -13.64 -2.27
C ILE A 28 -0.17 -12.82 -1.46
N LYS A 29 0.70 -12.09 -2.15
CA LYS A 29 1.63 -11.14 -1.55
C LYS A 29 1.24 -9.73 -1.99
N ILE A 30 1.10 -8.83 -1.04
CA ILE A 30 0.76 -7.43 -1.32
C ILE A 30 1.94 -6.55 -0.94
N PHE A 31 2.48 -5.82 -1.92
CA PHE A 31 3.58 -4.90 -1.73
C PHE A 31 3.02 -3.48 -1.82
N ILE A 32 3.04 -2.75 -0.70
CA ILE A 32 2.54 -1.38 -0.65
C ILE A 32 3.71 -0.42 -0.77
N LEU A 33 3.70 0.36 -1.84
CA LEU A 33 4.66 1.43 -2.05
C LEU A 33 4.06 2.72 -1.47
N ASN A 34 4.40 2.99 -0.20
CA ASN A 34 3.79 4.08 0.54
C ASN A 34 4.59 5.37 0.39
N ASN A 35 4.09 6.31 -0.39
CA ASN A 35 4.70 7.64 -0.57
C ASN A 35 3.79 8.78 -0.09
N GLU A 36 2.67 8.44 0.54
CA GLU A 36 1.70 9.40 1.10
C GLU A 36 0.97 10.26 0.06
N TRP A 37 1.16 9.99 -1.22
CA TRP A 37 0.54 10.76 -2.29
C TRP A 37 -0.20 9.86 -3.28
N MET A 38 -1.29 10.36 -3.79
CA MET A 38 -1.94 9.76 -4.96
C MET A 38 -1.18 10.25 -6.20
N GLY A 39 -0.14 9.50 -6.57
CA GLY A 39 0.89 9.96 -7.49
C GLY A 39 0.40 10.44 -8.85
N MET A 40 -0.47 9.68 -9.49
CA MET A 40 -1.01 10.09 -10.80
C MET A 40 -1.89 11.33 -10.68
N VAL A 41 -2.68 11.44 -9.61
CA VAL A 41 -3.48 12.64 -9.37
C VAL A 41 -2.58 13.83 -9.13
N ARG A 42 -1.55 13.69 -8.31
CA ARG A 42 -0.57 14.74 -8.07
C ARG A 42 0.14 15.16 -9.35
N GLN A 43 0.52 14.21 -10.20
CA GLN A 43 1.19 14.48 -11.46
C GLN A 43 0.35 15.38 -12.37
N TRP A 44 -0.94 15.10 -12.48
CA TRP A 44 -1.85 15.93 -13.24
C TRP A 44 -1.99 17.33 -12.63
N GLN A 45 -2.09 17.42 -11.32
CA GLN A 45 -2.15 18.70 -10.63
C GLN A 45 -0.89 19.53 -10.85
N GLN A 46 0.28 18.88 -10.85
CA GLN A 46 1.55 19.54 -11.05
C GLN A 46 1.73 20.02 -12.50
N LEU A 47 1.45 19.17 -13.47
CA LEU A 47 1.74 19.43 -14.88
C LEU A 47 0.66 20.24 -15.58
N LEU A 48 -0.62 20.04 -15.25
CA LEU A 48 -1.74 20.59 -16.00
C LEU A 48 -2.56 21.63 -15.22
N HIS A 49 -2.45 21.67 -13.90
CA HIS A 49 -3.30 22.52 -13.07
C HIS A 49 -2.50 23.47 -12.16
N GLY A 50 -1.30 23.87 -12.59
CA GLY A 50 -0.51 24.90 -11.89
C GLY A 50 -0.12 24.52 -10.47
N GLU A 51 0.21 23.26 -10.24
CA GLU A 51 0.63 22.76 -8.91
C GLU A 51 -0.45 22.95 -7.83
N ARG A 52 -1.71 22.93 -8.21
CA ARG A 52 -2.81 23.04 -7.26
C ARG A 52 -3.14 21.67 -6.67
N TYR A 53 -2.43 21.29 -5.61
CA TYR A 53 -2.57 20.00 -4.95
C TYR A 53 -3.81 20.02 -4.05
N SER A 54 -4.83 19.26 -4.44
CA SER A 54 -6.08 19.17 -3.68
C SER A 54 -6.42 17.71 -3.44
N HIS A 55 -6.50 17.32 -2.16
CA HIS A 55 -6.92 15.98 -1.74
C HIS A 55 -6.09 14.82 -2.30
N SER A 56 -4.85 15.07 -2.73
CA SER A 56 -3.94 14.03 -3.22
C SER A 56 -2.88 13.61 -2.20
N TYR A 57 -2.74 14.36 -1.11
CA TYR A 57 -1.80 14.05 -0.02
C TYR A 57 -2.56 13.41 1.15
N SER A 58 -1.96 12.36 1.72
CA SER A 58 -2.53 11.65 2.86
C SER A 58 -1.65 11.88 4.09
N ALA A 59 -2.08 12.82 4.95
CA ALA A 59 -1.36 13.15 6.17
C ALA A 59 -1.60 12.12 7.28
N SER A 60 -2.72 11.39 7.22
CA SER A 60 -3.10 10.40 8.23
C SER A 60 -3.41 9.08 7.55
N LEU A 61 -2.44 8.18 7.55
CA LEU A 61 -2.57 6.85 6.97
C LEU A 61 -2.61 5.80 8.08
N PRO A 62 -3.28 4.67 7.86
CA PRO A 62 -3.25 3.57 8.82
C PRO A 62 -1.85 2.97 8.93
N ASP A 63 -1.58 2.32 10.04
CA ASP A 63 -0.42 1.46 10.17
C ASP A 63 -0.72 0.16 9.41
N PHE A 64 -0.13 -0.01 8.24
CA PHE A 64 -0.43 -1.13 7.36
C PHE A 64 0.04 -2.48 7.93
N VAL A 65 1.06 -2.50 8.78
CA VAL A 65 1.49 -3.72 9.47
C VAL A 65 0.38 -4.17 10.43
N LYS A 66 -0.14 -3.25 11.23
CA LYS A 66 -1.25 -3.55 12.15
C LYS A 66 -2.52 -3.91 11.40
N LEU A 67 -2.77 -3.27 10.27
CA LEU A 67 -3.92 -3.59 9.42
C LEU A 67 -3.83 -5.02 8.89
N ALA A 68 -2.65 -5.43 8.41
CA ALA A 68 -2.43 -6.80 7.95
C ALA A 68 -2.67 -7.80 9.07
N GLU A 69 -2.15 -7.53 10.26
CA GLU A 69 -2.34 -8.40 11.42
C GLU A 69 -3.80 -8.49 11.83
N ALA A 70 -4.55 -7.39 11.74
CA ALA A 70 -5.98 -7.37 12.03
C ALA A 70 -6.78 -8.28 11.11
N TYR A 71 -6.35 -8.43 9.86
CA TYR A 71 -6.96 -9.37 8.92
C TYR A 71 -6.42 -10.80 9.03
N GLY A 72 -5.45 -11.03 9.90
CA GLY A 72 -4.83 -12.35 10.05
C GLY A 72 -3.68 -12.60 9.09
N CYS A 73 -3.13 -11.56 8.50
CA CYS A 73 -1.98 -11.64 7.61
C CYS A 73 -0.68 -11.34 8.35
N VAL A 74 0.44 -11.71 7.77
CA VAL A 74 1.76 -11.31 8.27
C VAL A 74 2.11 -9.95 7.67
N GLY A 75 2.35 -8.96 8.52
CA GLY A 75 2.74 -7.63 8.11
C GLY A 75 4.22 -7.37 8.32
N LEU A 76 4.90 -6.89 7.30
CA LEU A 76 6.33 -6.57 7.33
C LEU A 76 6.55 -5.15 6.80
N ARG A 77 7.60 -4.49 7.31
CA ARG A 77 7.92 -3.12 6.92
C ARG A 77 9.39 -3.00 6.54
N ALA A 78 9.65 -2.30 5.43
CA ALA A 78 10.98 -1.84 5.06
C ALA A 78 10.94 -0.33 4.88
N GLU A 79 11.79 0.39 5.58
CA GLU A 79 11.86 1.85 5.52
C GLU A 79 13.06 2.34 4.72
N ARG A 80 14.02 1.46 4.45
CA ARG A 80 15.24 1.76 3.70
C ARG A 80 15.49 0.67 2.67
N PRO A 81 16.15 1.01 1.54
CA PRO A 81 16.42 0.02 0.51
C PRO A 81 17.23 -1.19 0.99
N ASP A 82 18.11 -1.01 1.97
CA ASP A 82 18.94 -2.10 2.51
C ASP A 82 18.15 -3.11 3.35
N GLU A 83 16.93 -2.79 3.76
CA GLU A 83 16.05 -3.69 4.49
C GLU A 83 15.16 -4.53 3.58
N LEU A 84 15.02 -4.12 2.32
CA LEU A 84 14.01 -4.67 1.43
C LEU A 84 14.21 -6.15 1.14
N ASP A 85 15.43 -6.55 0.80
CA ASP A 85 15.72 -7.96 0.46
C ASP A 85 15.42 -8.90 1.63
N ALA A 86 15.77 -8.51 2.86
CA ALA A 86 15.50 -9.29 4.05
C ALA A 86 13.98 -9.46 4.26
N ARG A 87 13.19 -8.41 4.05
CA ARG A 87 11.74 -8.47 4.19
C ARG A 87 11.09 -9.32 3.12
N ILE A 88 11.59 -9.25 1.89
CA ILE A 88 11.07 -10.08 0.80
C ILE A 88 11.32 -11.56 1.08
N GLN A 89 12.46 -11.90 1.65
CA GLN A 89 12.81 -13.31 1.98
C GLN A 89 12.00 -13.85 3.15
N GLU A 90 11.50 -13.00 4.01
CA GLU A 90 10.61 -13.41 5.09
C GLU A 90 9.26 -13.86 4.52
#